data_dd772aff4ab6b8c3dfe05a2ee5547681
#
_entry.id   dd772aff4ab6b8c3dfe05a2ee5547681
#
_cell.length_a   1.000
_cell.length_b   1.000
_cell.length_c   1.000
_cell.angle_alpha   90.00
_cell.angle_beta   90.00
_cell.angle_gamma   90.00
#
_symmetry.space_group_name_H-M   'P 1'
#
loop_
_entity.id
_entity.type
_entity.pdbx_description
1 polymer ?
#
loop_
_entity_poly.entity_id
_entity_poly.type
_entity_poly.pdbx_seq_one_letter_code
_entity_poly.pdbx_strand_id
1 'polypeptide(L)'
;MKFIRDFMDKIEPDKKESRFLHTLWDGIDTFLYVPDHVTKTGTHIKDGMDLKRTMIMVVLAMQLAFMIGMYNIGHQHYFAKGLFPDFFSGFGAKFLYGILQYLPMLIVVHVVGLGIEFIFAANKGHAIEEGFLVSAFLIPLVMPPAIPLWIVALATAFSVVIAKEAFGGTGMNIFNVALIARVFVFFAFPGEISGDEIWVSPDYSWLHQGFSGVASLFGSADFFSMNTPSVLVDGYTGATPLSLAAQGGWENVQAYTVSIEGQVYQPYSTSNLIWGNVPGSVGEVSKIGVILGALMLVFTKIGSWRIMVSMVLGAM
;
A
#
# COMPACT_ATOMS: atom_id res chain seq x y z
N MET A 1 -27.25 14.21 5.89
CA MET A 1 -27.33 13.20 4.84
C MET A 1 -28.32 13.52 3.72
N LYS A 2 -29.52 14.03 3.98
CA LYS A 2 -30.45 14.45 2.91
C LYS A 2 -29.83 15.44 1.90
N PHE A 3 -29.11 16.45 2.36
CA PHE A 3 -28.49 17.47 1.50
C PHE A 3 -27.49 16.87 0.47
N ILE A 4 -26.68 15.90 0.91
CA ILE A 4 -25.71 15.23 0.00
C ILE A 4 -26.46 14.36 -1.01
N ARG A 5 -27.53 13.67 -0.59
CA ARG A 5 -28.36 12.85 -1.50
C ARG A 5 -29.04 13.73 -2.53
N ASP A 6 -29.70 14.80 -2.11
CA ASP A 6 -30.37 15.75 -3.02
C ASP A 6 -29.40 16.42 -4.00
N PHE A 7 -28.13 16.60 -3.58
CA PHE A 7 -27.07 17.10 -4.47
C PHE A 7 -26.62 16.03 -5.49
N MET A 8 -26.44 14.79 -5.04
CA MET A 8 -26.06 13.67 -5.93
C MET A 8 -27.14 13.40 -6.97
N ASP A 9 -28.42 13.37 -6.56
CA ASP A 9 -29.56 13.16 -7.47
C ASP A 9 -29.71 14.26 -8.54
N LYS A 10 -29.21 15.49 -8.25
CA LYS A 10 -29.21 16.59 -9.25
C LYS A 10 -28.09 16.48 -10.30
N ILE A 11 -27.01 15.78 -9.97
CA ILE A 11 -25.83 15.65 -10.85
C ILE A 11 -25.87 14.31 -11.60
N GLU A 12 -26.87 13.47 -11.36
CA GLU A 12 -27.02 12.18 -12.04
C GLU A 12 -26.99 12.37 -13.56
N PRO A 13 -25.95 11.82 -14.27
CA PRO A 13 -25.87 11.93 -15.72
C PRO A 13 -26.90 11.00 -16.40
N ASP A 14 -27.51 11.43 -17.47
CA ASP A 14 -28.39 10.55 -18.24
C ASP A 14 -27.57 9.41 -18.86
N LYS A 15 -27.99 8.19 -18.58
CA LYS A 15 -27.38 6.95 -19.09
C LYS A 15 -27.35 6.90 -20.61
N LYS A 16 -28.25 7.63 -21.27
CA LYS A 16 -28.34 7.71 -22.73
C LYS A 16 -27.30 8.64 -23.33
N GLU A 17 -26.92 9.70 -22.61
CA GLU A 17 -25.95 10.69 -23.11
C GLU A 17 -24.52 10.20 -22.94
N SER A 18 -24.18 9.62 -21.78
CA SER A 18 -22.83 9.10 -21.53
C SER A 18 -22.85 7.93 -20.56
N ARG A 19 -22.63 6.72 -21.09
CA ARG A 19 -22.48 5.53 -20.24
C ARG A 19 -21.33 5.65 -19.26
N PHE A 20 -20.22 6.23 -19.67
CA PHE A 20 -19.03 6.39 -18.82
C PHE A 20 -19.31 7.30 -17.63
N LEU A 21 -19.91 8.47 -17.85
CA LEU A 21 -20.23 9.41 -16.77
C LEU A 21 -21.27 8.84 -15.81
N HIS A 22 -22.28 8.14 -16.33
CA HIS A 22 -23.26 7.47 -15.50
C HIS A 22 -22.62 6.36 -14.64
N THR A 23 -21.72 5.55 -15.23
CA THR A 23 -21.00 4.50 -14.48
C THR A 23 -20.08 5.10 -13.41
N LEU A 24 -19.44 6.23 -13.70
CA LEU A 24 -18.63 6.95 -12.73
C LEU A 24 -19.49 7.47 -11.56
N TRP A 25 -20.62 8.08 -11.88
CA TRP A 25 -21.58 8.59 -10.88
C TRP A 25 -22.15 7.45 -10.03
N ASP A 26 -22.58 6.35 -10.64
CA ASP A 26 -23.08 5.15 -9.97
C ASP A 26 -22.02 4.55 -9.02
N GLY A 27 -20.75 4.53 -9.43
CA GLY A 27 -19.63 4.10 -8.57
C GLY A 27 -19.46 5.00 -7.35
N ILE A 28 -19.59 6.32 -7.49
CA ILE A 28 -19.50 7.27 -6.36
C ILE A 28 -20.73 7.13 -5.47
N ASP A 29 -21.93 7.00 -6.05
CA ASP A 29 -23.17 6.83 -5.30
C ASP A 29 -23.16 5.53 -4.49
N THR A 30 -22.76 4.43 -5.09
CA THR A 30 -22.66 3.13 -4.38
C THR A 30 -21.55 3.10 -3.35
N PHE A 31 -20.49 3.89 -3.50
CA PHE A 31 -19.46 4.05 -2.48
C PHE A 31 -19.99 4.82 -1.25
N LEU A 32 -20.78 5.86 -1.44
CA LEU A 32 -21.34 6.69 -0.38
C LEU A 32 -22.60 6.08 0.27
N TYR A 33 -23.38 5.34 -0.51
CA TYR A 33 -24.66 4.78 -0.10
C TYR A 33 -24.75 3.30 -0.43
N VAL A 34 -25.59 2.58 0.32
CA VAL A 34 -25.87 1.18 0.03
C VAL A 34 -26.79 1.09 -1.20
N PRO A 35 -26.46 0.25 -2.20
CA PRO A 35 -27.34 0.03 -3.35
C PRO A 35 -28.74 -0.40 -2.91
N ASP A 36 -29.78 0.14 -3.55
CA ASP A 36 -31.18 -0.19 -3.26
C ASP A 36 -31.72 -1.41 -4.04
N HIS A 37 -30.80 -2.18 -4.64
CA HIS A 37 -31.17 -3.38 -5.38
C HIS A 37 -31.96 -4.37 -4.53
N VAL A 38 -33.19 -4.62 -4.96
CA VAL A 38 -34.09 -5.59 -4.34
C VAL A 38 -34.58 -6.59 -5.39
N THR A 39 -34.85 -7.82 -4.97
CA THR A 39 -35.48 -8.81 -5.84
C THR A 39 -36.89 -8.35 -6.20
N LYS A 40 -37.22 -8.34 -7.50
CA LYS A 40 -38.53 -7.90 -7.99
C LYS A 40 -39.60 -9.01 -7.93
N THR A 41 -39.16 -10.25 -7.76
CA THR A 41 -40.02 -11.45 -7.72
C THR A 41 -39.54 -12.41 -6.68
N GLY A 42 -40.44 -13.00 -5.92
CA GLY A 42 -40.14 -13.98 -4.87
C GLY A 42 -39.73 -13.36 -3.53
N THR A 43 -39.18 -14.17 -2.64
CA THR A 43 -38.75 -13.74 -1.32
C THR A 43 -37.42 -13.01 -1.39
N HIS A 44 -37.34 -11.81 -0.80
CA HIS A 44 -36.11 -11.05 -0.68
C HIS A 44 -35.39 -11.44 0.61
N ILE A 45 -34.23 -12.09 0.48
CA ILE A 45 -33.36 -12.45 1.61
C ILE A 45 -32.07 -11.62 1.48
N LYS A 46 -31.77 -10.79 2.48
CA LYS A 46 -30.55 -9.99 2.54
C LYS A 46 -29.66 -10.51 3.66
N ASP A 47 -28.42 -10.86 3.33
CA ASP A 47 -27.41 -11.22 4.34
C ASP A 47 -26.90 -9.95 5.04
N GLY A 48 -26.57 -10.06 6.33
CA GLY A 48 -25.90 -9.02 7.08
C GLY A 48 -24.42 -8.85 6.73
N MET A 49 -23.84 -9.77 5.98
CA MET A 49 -22.45 -9.76 5.49
C MET A 49 -22.45 -9.55 3.99
N ASP A 50 -22.52 -8.32 3.53
CA ASP A 50 -22.35 -8.01 2.12
C ASP A 50 -20.86 -7.89 1.74
N LEU A 51 -20.58 -7.86 0.42
CA LEU A 51 -19.23 -7.78 -0.11
C LEU A 51 -18.50 -6.53 0.36
N LYS A 52 -19.19 -5.37 0.42
CA LYS A 52 -18.64 -4.10 0.90
C LYS A 52 -18.11 -4.21 2.32
N ARG A 53 -18.92 -4.79 3.22
CA ARG A 53 -18.55 -4.98 4.62
C ARG A 53 -17.33 -5.89 4.76
N THR A 54 -17.28 -6.96 3.98
CA THR A 54 -16.13 -7.87 3.96
C THR A 54 -14.87 -7.14 3.49
N MET A 55 -14.95 -6.38 2.40
CA MET A 55 -13.81 -5.66 1.83
C MET A 55 -13.28 -4.56 2.77
N ILE A 56 -14.15 -3.77 3.37
CA ILE A 56 -13.73 -2.73 4.30
C ILE A 56 -13.01 -3.30 5.53
N MET A 57 -13.47 -4.45 6.03
CA MET A 57 -12.81 -5.12 7.17
C MET A 57 -11.40 -5.60 6.81
N VAL A 58 -11.17 -6.05 5.57
CA VAL A 58 -9.83 -6.40 5.10
C VAL A 58 -8.94 -5.16 5.05
N VAL A 59 -9.45 -4.03 4.52
CA VAL A 59 -8.71 -2.76 4.51
C VAL A 59 -8.38 -2.31 5.93
N LEU A 60 -9.34 -2.38 6.87
CA LEU A 60 -9.11 -2.02 8.28
C LEU A 60 -8.04 -2.93 8.94
N ALA A 61 -8.04 -4.22 8.62
CA ALA A 61 -7.03 -5.15 9.15
C ALA A 61 -5.61 -4.80 8.68
N MET A 62 -5.46 -4.23 7.49
CA MET A 62 -4.17 -3.79 6.95
C MET A 62 -3.70 -2.44 7.51
N GLN A 63 -4.60 -1.62 8.07
CA GLN A 63 -4.28 -0.26 8.53
C GLN A 63 -3.15 -0.23 9.56
N LEU A 64 -3.10 -1.19 10.46
CA LEU A 64 -2.08 -1.20 11.51
C LEU A 64 -0.68 -1.45 10.93
N ALA A 65 -0.54 -2.43 10.04
CA ALA A 65 0.71 -2.68 9.33
C ALA A 65 1.11 -1.46 8.47
N PHE A 66 0.13 -0.84 7.82
CA PHE A 66 0.30 0.36 7.02
C PHE A 66 0.83 1.55 7.84
N MET A 67 0.22 1.86 8.98
CA MET A 67 0.63 2.97 9.83
C MET A 67 2.06 2.79 10.36
N ILE A 68 2.41 1.58 10.80
CA ILE A 68 3.76 1.26 11.26
C ILE A 68 4.75 1.33 10.10
N GLY A 69 4.38 0.83 8.92
CA GLY A 69 5.21 0.87 7.73
C GLY A 69 5.51 2.29 7.25
N MET A 70 4.50 3.18 7.23
CA MET A 70 4.73 4.60 6.92
C MET A 70 5.69 5.26 7.90
N TYR A 71 5.50 5.01 9.20
CA TYR A 71 6.43 5.50 10.20
C TYR A 71 7.84 4.99 9.97
N ASN A 72 7.98 3.70 9.63
CA ASN A 72 9.26 3.08 9.36
C ASN A 72 9.97 3.67 8.13
N ILE A 73 9.27 4.02 7.04
CA ILE A 73 9.89 4.70 5.90
C ILE A 73 10.60 5.97 6.36
N GLY A 74 9.93 6.82 7.13
CA GLY A 74 10.53 8.04 7.65
C GLY A 74 11.64 7.78 8.66
N HIS A 75 11.48 6.75 9.50
CA HIS A 75 12.52 6.38 10.46
C HIS A 75 13.81 5.94 9.76
N GLN A 76 13.73 5.04 8.78
CA GLN A 76 14.89 4.58 8.02
C GLN A 76 15.57 5.73 7.26
N HIS A 77 14.78 6.62 6.67
CA HIS A 77 15.31 7.79 5.96
C HIS A 77 16.12 8.72 6.89
N TYR A 78 15.55 9.14 8.02
CA TYR A 78 16.25 10.02 8.96
C TYR A 78 17.38 9.32 9.71
N PHE A 79 17.23 8.04 10.01
CA PHE A 79 18.28 7.23 10.60
C PHE A 79 19.51 7.12 9.68
N ALA A 80 19.28 6.88 8.37
CA ALA A 80 20.35 6.84 7.39
C ALA A 80 21.12 8.17 7.24
N LYS A 81 20.47 9.30 7.57
CA LYS A 81 21.10 10.63 7.62
C LYS A 81 21.77 10.99 8.95
N GLY A 82 21.78 10.07 9.92
CA GLY A 82 22.25 10.37 11.27
C GLY A 82 21.33 11.28 12.08
N LEU A 83 20.14 11.61 11.55
CA LEU A 83 19.13 12.44 12.21
C LEU A 83 18.14 11.56 12.97
N PHE A 84 17.78 11.97 14.20
CA PHE A 84 16.82 11.25 15.04
C PHE A 84 17.10 9.74 15.18
N PRO A 85 18.26 9.34 15.77
CA PRO A 85 18.65 7.93 15.85
C PRO A 85 17.68 7.08 16.68
N ASP A 86 17.07 7.66 17.72
CA ASP A 86 16.10 6.94 18.55
C ASP A 86 14.78 6.72 17.83
N PHE A 87 14.14 5.58 18.11
CA PHE A 87 12.87 5.23 17.48
C PHE A 87 11.80 6.29 17.68
N PHE A 88 11.64 6.86 18.86
CA PHE A 88 10.61 7.86 19.17
C PHE A 88 11.02 9.31 18.90
N SER A 89 12.31 9.61 18.73
CA SER A 89 12.77 10.97 18.44
C SER A 89 12.28 11.40 17.06
N GLY A 90 11.79 12.65 16.95
CA GLY A 90 11.27 13.18 15.69
C GLY A 90 10.03 12.44 15.14
N PHE A 91 9.17 11.88 16.00
CA PHE A 91 8.01 11.07 15.60
C PHE A 91 7.17 11.72 14.50
N GLY A 92 6.80 13.01 14.67
CA GLY A 92 5.99 13.74 13.69
C GLY A 92 6.67 13.89 12.34
N ALA A 93 7.99 14.18 12.33
CA ALA A 93 8.77 14.31 11.11
C ALA A 93 8.85 12.98 10.34
N LYS A 94 9.15 11.91 11.05
CA LYS A 94 9.24 10.56 10.48
C LYS A 94 7.92 10.11 9.88
N PHE A 95 6.82 10.30 10.61
CA PHE A 95 5.50 9.91 10.14
C PHE A 95 5.03 10.74 8.94
N LEU A 96 5.24 12.05 8.98
CA LEU A 96 4.88 12.94 7.87
C LEU A 96 5.68 12.63 6.61
N TYR A 97 6.99 12.39 6.74
CA TYR A 97 7.82 11.98 5.62
C TYR A 97 7.31 10.68 4.98
N GLY A 98 7.00 9.66 5.80
CA GLY A 98 6.47 8.40 5.29
C GLY A 98 5.14 8.54 4.57
N ILE A 99 4.22 9.39 5.08
CA ILE A 99 2.97 9.71 4.39
C ILE A 99 3.25 10.35 3.03
N LEU A 100 4.09 11.38 2.98
CA LEU A 100 4.39 12.12 1.75
C LEU A 100 5.05 11.23 0.70
N GLN A 101 5.88 10.29 1.13
CA GLN A 101 6.53 9.33 0.25
C GLN A 101 5.56 8.30 -0.32
N TYR A 102 4.62 7.84 0.50
CA TYR A 102 3.69 6.78 0.11
C TYR A 102 2.44 7.28 -0.62
N LEU A 103 1.94 8.46 -0.25
CA LEU A 103 0.68 9.02 -0.77
C LEU A 103 0.64 9.12 -2.31
N PRO A 104 1.69 9.58 -3.01
CA PRO A 104 1.69 9.63 -4.47
C PRO A 104 1.51 8.27 -5.11
N MET A 105 2.15 7.22 -4.56
CA MET A 105 2.00 5.86 -5.04
C MET A 105 0.56 5.36 -4.86
N LEU A 106 -0.03 5.62 -3.70
CA LEU A 106 -1.42 5.28 -3.42
C LEU A 106 -2.38 5.96 -4.41
N ILE A 107 -2.19 7.26 -4.67
CA ILE A 107 -2.99 8.02 -5.64
C ILE A 107 -2.86 7.43 -7.04
N VAL A 108 -1.65 7.17 -7.50
CA VAL A 108 -1.40 6.60 -8.84
C VAL A 108 -2.10 5.27 -9.01
N VAL A 109 -1.98 4.36 -8.04
CA VAL A 109 -2.64 3.05 -8.09
C VAL A 109 -4.17 3.18 -8.16
N HIS A 110 -4.76 4.08 -7.34
CA HIS A 110 -6.20 4.30 -7.37
C HIS A 110 -6.66 4.91 -8.70
N VAL A 111 -5.97 5.94 -9.19
CA VAL A 111 -6.35 6.61 -10.44
C VAL A 111 -6.25 5.66 -11.64
N VAL A 112 -5.12 4.95 -11.75
CA VAL A 112 -4.90 4.02 -12.87
C VAL A 112 -5.83 2.82 -12.78
N GLY A 113 -5.92 2.20 -11.62
CA GLY A 113 -6.70 0.97 -11.48
C GLY A 113 -8.20 1.21 -11.57
N LEU A 114 -8.75 2.19 -10.85
CA LEU A 114 -10.16 2.56 -10.97
C LEU A 114 -10.47 3.07 -12.38
N GLY A 115 -9.56 3.85 -13.00
CA GLY A 115 -9.74 4.31 -14.37
C GLY A 115 -9.94 3.15 -15.36
N ILE A 116 -9.15 2.10 -15.24
CA ILE A 116 -9.28 0.89 -16.06
C ILE A 116 -10.61 0.18 -15.75
N GLU A 117 -10.96 0.01 -14.49
CA GLU A 117 -12.23 -0.63 -14.12
C GLU A 117 -13.44 0.13 -14.63
N PHE A 118 -13.43 1.48 -14.55
CA PHE A 118 -14.49 2.30 -15.12
C PHE A 118 -14.64 2.10 -16.63
N ILE A 119 -13.52 2.01 -17.37
CA ILE A 119 -13.55 1.74 -18.81
C ILE A 119 -14.17 0.37 -19.10
N PHE A 120 -13.76 -0.66 -18.36
CA PHE A 120 -14.29 -2.01 -18.56
C PHE A 120 -15.76 -2.12 -18.14
N ALA A 121 -16.16 -1.54 -17.02
CA ALA A 121 -17.53 -1.51 -16.55
C ALA A 121 -18.47 -0.78 -17.52
N ALA A 122 -18.04 0.39 -18.05
CA ALA A 122 -18.78 1.13 -19.04
C ALA A 122 -18.97 0.35 -20.36
N ASN A 123 -17.94 -0.38 -20.81
CA ASN A 123 -18.00 -1.21 -22.01
C ASN A 123 -18.87 -2.45 -21.83
N LYS A 124 -18.74 -3.12 -20.69
CA LYS A 124 -19.52 -4.34 -20.37
C LYS A 124 -20.95 -4.02 -19.89
N GLY A 125 -21.22 -2.78 -19.46
CA GLY A 125 -22.55 -2.31 -19.04
C GLY A 125 -23.00 -2.85 -17.66
N HIS A 126 -22.07 -3.21 -16.80
CA HIS A 126 -22.35 -3.61 -15.42
C HIS A 126 -21.88 -2.53 -14.41
N ALA A 127 -22.38 -2.61 -13.19
CA ALA A 127 -21.94 -1.76 -12.09
C ALA A 127 -20.48 -2.05 -11.70
N ILE A 128 -19.81 -1.06 -11.11
CA ILE A 128 -18.43 -1.20 -10.66
C ILE A 128 -18.38 -2.10 -9.46
N GLU A 129 -17.39 -2.95 -9.45
CA GLU A 129 -17.15 -3.88 -8.35
C GLU A 129 -16.14 -3.29 -7.34
N GLU A 130 -16.56 -3.15 -6.09
CA GLU A 130 -15.76 -2.52 -5.04
C GLU A 130 -14.53 -3.34 -4.59
N GLY A 131 -14.39 -4.56 -5.09
CA GLY A 131 -13.27 -5.45 -4.75
C GLY A 131 -11.89 -4.90 -5.11
N PHE A 132 -11.80 -3.95 -6.05
CA PHE A 132 -10.52 -3.34 -6.41
C PHE A 132 -9.94 -2.46 -5.30
N LEU A 133 -10.74 -1.84 -4.46
CA LEU A 133 -10.23 -1.00 -3.37
C LEU A 133 -9.26 -1.73 -2.46
N VAL A 134 -9.48 -3.02 -2.20
CA VAL A 134 -8.53 -3.86 -1.45
C VAL A 134 -7.23 -4.05 -2.23
N SER A 135 -7.30 -4.34 -3.53
CA SER A 135 -6.13 -4.50 -4.38
C SER A 135 -5.36 -3.19 -4.53
N ALA A 136 -6.09 -2.07 -4.69
CA ALA A 136 -5.50 -0.73 -4.77
C ALA A 136 -4.75 -0.34 -3.51
N PHE A 137 -5.18 -0.81 -2.34
CA PHE A 137 -4.47 -0.61 -1.09
C PHE A 137 -3.28 -1.58 -0.94
N LEU A 138 -3.44 -2.84 -1.38
CA LEU A 138 -2.39 -3.86 -1.28
C LEU A 138 -1.20 -3.61 -2.23
N ILE A 139 -1.44 -3.13 -3.46
CA ILE A 139 -0.37 -2.93 -4.45
C ILE A 139 0.76 -2.06 -3.88
N PRO A 140 0.48 -0.84 -3.36
CA PRO A 140 1.54 -0.02 -2.78
C PRO A 140 2.19 -0.64 -1.54
N LEU A 141 1.45 -1.43 -0.75
CA LEU A 141 1.99 -2.08 0.45
C LEU A 141 3.08 -3.12 0.15
N VAL A 142 3.06 -3.71 -1.04
CA VAL A 142 4.04 -4.74 -1.47
C VAL A 142 5.14 -4.19 -2.37
N MET A 143 5.12 -2.88 -2.66
CA MET A 143 6.14 -2.22 -3.49
C MET A 143 7.23 -1.56 -2.63
N PRO A 144 8.45 -1.39 -3.17
CA PRO A 144 9.49 -0.59 -2.53
C PRO A 144 9.07 0.88 -2.39
N PRO A 145 9.49 1.58 -1.33
CA PRO A 145 9.14 2.99 -1.14
C PRO A 145 9.77 3.93 -2.20
N ALA A 146 10.86 3.52 -2.82
CA ALA A 146 11.61 4.33 -3.78
C ALA A 146 11.25 4.08 -5.25
N ILE A 147 10.31 3.17 -5.52
CA ILE A 147 9.96 2.77 -6.90
C ILE A 147 9.40 3.96 -7.71
N PRO A 148 9.83 4.17 -8.98
CA PRO A 148 9.27 5.20 -9.83
C PRO A 148 7.76 5.04 -10.07
N LEU A 149 7.01 6.12 -9.94
CA LEU A 149 5.53 6.09 -10.03
C LEU A 149 5.00 5.58 -11.36
N TRP A 150 5.73 5.79 -12.48
CA TRP A 150 5.33 5.29 -13.79
C TRP A 150 5.41 3.75 -13.88
N ILE A 151 6.36 3.12 -13.16
CA ILE A 151 6.45 1.66 -13.07
C ILE A 151 5.26 1.12 -12.27
N VAL A 152 4.90 1.79 -11.18
CA VAL A 152 3.71 1.44 -10.39
C VAL A 152 2.44 1.56 -11.22
N ALA A 153 2.30 2.63 -12.02
CA ALA A 153 1.18 2.82 -12.93
C ALA A 153 1.08 1.68 -13.96
N LEU A 154 2.22 1.32 -14.58
CA LEU A 154 2.29 0.26 -15.56
C LEU A 154 1.98 -1.12 -14.94
N ALA A 155 2.56 -1.41 -13.77
CA ALA A 155 2.30 -2.66 -13.04
C ALA A 155 0.83 -2.79 -12.61
N THR A 156 0.24 -1.69 -12.16
CA THR A 156 -1.19 -1.63 -11.81
C THR A 156 -2.05 -1.88 -13.05
N ALA A 157 -1.77 -1.20 -14.16
CA ALA A 157 -2.50 -1.38 -15.39
C ALA A 157 -2.41 -2.84 -15.90
N PHE A 158 -1.21 -3.41 -15.91
CA PHE A 158 -1.00 -4.80 -16.30
C PHE A 158 -1.78 -5.77 -15.41
N SER A 159 -1.67 -5.62 -14.09
CA SER A 159 -2.29 -6.55 -13.15
C SER A 159 -3.82 -6.46 -13.16
N VAL A 160 -4.41 -5.26 -13.28
CA VAL A 160 -5.86 -5.08 -13.37
C VAL A 160 -6.39 -5.69 -14.66
N VAL A 161 -5.76 -5.41 -15.80
CA VAL A 161 -6.24 -5.94 -17.09
C VAL A 161 -6.06 -7.46 -17.16
N ILE A 162 -4.86 -7.97 -16.86
CA ILE A 162 -4.54 -9.39 -17.09
C ILE A 162 -5.02 -10.28 -15.95
N ALA A 163 -4.86 -9.86 -14.68
CA ALA A 163 -5.19 -10.73 -13.55
C ALA A 163 -6.64 -10.61 -13.08
N LYS A 164 -7.36 -9.54 -13.44
CA LYS A 164 -8.73 -9.31 -13.00
C LYS A 164 -9.72 -9.27 -14.17
N GLU A 165 -9.62 -8.26 -15.05
CA GLU A 165 -10.61 -8.00 -16.08
C GLU A 165 -10.67 -9.07 -17.17
N ALA A 166 -9.55 -9.69 -17.52
CA ALA A 166 -9.48 -10.78 -18.48
C ALA A 166 -10.24 -12.03 -18.00
N PHE A 167 -10.36 -12.24 -16.69
CA PHE A 167 -11.08 -13.37 -16.10
C PHE A 167 -12.55 -13.08 -15.77
N GLY A 168 -13.00 -11.83 -15.91
CA GLY A 168 -14.40 -11.46 -15.70
C GLY A 168 -14.66 -10.53 -14.52
N GLY A 169 -13.63 -10.08 -13.80
CA GLY A 169 -13.76 -9.12 -12.70
C GLY A 169 -13.59 -9.73 -11.30
N THR A 170 -14.09 -9.02 -10.29
CA THR A 170 -13.94 -9.41 -8.89
C THR A 170 -14.66 -10.73 -8.61
N GLY A 171 -13.96 -11.65 -7.96
CA GLY A 171 -14.48 -12.98 -7.62
C GLY A 171 -14.27 -14.04 -8.69
N MET A 172 -13.98 -13.67 -9.93
CA MET A 172 -13.63 -14.59 -11.02
C MET A 172 -12.13 -14.63 -11.32
N ASN A 173 -11.37 -13.71 -10.73
CA ASN A 173 -9.93 -13.65 -10.89
C ASN A 173 -9.24 -14.87 -10.21
N ILE A 174 -8.39 -15.55 -10.98
CA ILE A 174 -7.65 -16.74 -10.50
C ILE A 174 -6.44 -16.27 -9.66
N PHE A 175 -5.87 -15.12 -9.99
CA PHE A 175 -4.67 -14.60 -9.36
C PHE A 175 -4.97 -13.41 -8.46
N ASN A 176 -4.17 -13.22 -7.42
CA ASN A 176 -4.19 -12.01 -6.62
C ASN A 176 -3.59 -10.85 -7.43
N VAL A 177 -4.37 -9.79 -7.65
CA VAL A 177 -3.99 -8.64 -8.48
C VAL A 177 -2.72 -7.96 -7.96
N ALA A 178 -2.60 -7.76 -6.65
CA ALA A 178 -1.44 -7.10 -6.06
C ALA A 178 -0.15 -7.93 -6.20
N LEU A 179 -0.26 -9.26 -6.05
CA LEU A 179 0.90 -10.13 -6.25
C LEU A 179 1.33 -10.19 -7.71
N ILE A 180 0.39 -10.16 -8.66
CA ILE A 180 0.73 -10.09 -10.10
C ILE A 180 1.40 -8.76 -10.43
N ALA A 181 0.97 -7.63 -9.83
CA ALA A 181 1.67 -6.36 -10.00
C ALA A 181 3.12 -6.44 -9.52
N ARG A 182 3.37 -7.04 -8.33
CA ARG A 182 4.72 -7.24 -7.81
C ARG A 182 5.55 -8.19 -8.70
N VAL A 183 4.98 -9.29 -9.15
CA VAL A 183 5.63 -10.25 -10.05
C VAL A 183 6.01 -9.58 -11.37
N PHE A 184 5.12 -8.77 -11.94
CA PHE A 184 5.40 -8.01 -13.15
C PHE A 184 6.62 -7.08 -12.96
N VAL A 185 6.66 -6.30 -11.87
CA VAL A 185 7.80 -5.43 -11.58
C VAL A 185 9.08 -6.24 -11.40
N PHE A 186 9.01 -7.35 -10.67
CA PHE A 186 10.17 -8.21 -10.41
C PHE A 186 10.83 -8.75 -11.70
N PHE A 187 10.02 -9.13 -12.69
CA PHE A 187 10.56 -9.64 -13.96
C PHE A 187 10.89 -8.55 -14.98
N ALA A 188 10.10 -7.47 -15.02
CA ALA A 188 10.27 -6.39 -16.00
C ALA A 188 11.31 -5.35 -15.57
N PHE A 189 11.41 -5.08 -14.26
CA PHE A 189 12.26 -4.04 -13.68
C PHE A 189 13.02 -4.57 -12.46
N PRO A 190 13.86 -5.60 -12.61
CA PRO A 190 14.52 -6.25 -11.47
C PRO A 190 15.42 -5.30 -10.67
N GLY A 191 16.02 -4.30 -11.29
CA GLY A 191 16.84 -3.29 -10.61
C GLY A 191 16.08 -2.39 -9.63
N GLU A 192 14.74 -2.34 -9.70
CA GLU A 192 13.91 -1.49 -8.82
C GLU A 192 13.31 -2.25 -7.64
N ILE A 193 13.41 -3.56 -7.61
CA ILE A 193 12.76 -4.41 -6.61
C ILE A 193 13.63 -5.56 -6.10
N SER A 194 14.86 -5.66 -6.55
CA SER A 194 15.81 -6.67 -6.11
C SER A 194 16.07 -6.58 -4.59
N GLY A 195 16.35 -7.71 -3.97
CA GLY A 195 16.71 -7.77 -2.55
C GLY A 195 18.06 -7.12 -2.22
N ASP A 196 18.88 -6.82 -3.23
CA ASP A 196 20.18 -6.16 -3.08
C ASP A 196 20.10 -4.65 -3.35
N GLU A 197 18.92 -4.14 -3.74
CA GLU A 197 18.67 -2.74 -4.02
C GLU A 197 18.27 -1.93 -2.78
N ILE A 198 18.18 -0.60 -2.96
CA ILE A 198 17.89 0.35 -1.88
C ILE A 198 16.42 0.28 -1.47
N TRP A 199 16.17 -0.16 -0.24
CA TRP A 199 14.85 -0.12 0.39
C TRP A 199 14.66 1.06 1.34
N VAL A 200 15.59 1.99 1.34
CA VAL A 200 15.51 3.27 2.06
C VAL A 200 15.16 4.36 1.05
N SER A 201 14.16 5.17 1.38
CA SER A 201 13.71 6.24 0.50
C SER A 201 14.79 7.32 0.31
N PRO A 202 15.22 7.60 -0.92
CA PRO A 202 16.17 8.67 -1.20
C PRO A 202 15.50 10.05 -1.06
N ASP A 203 16.33 11.11 -1.07
CA ASP A 203 15.83 12.48 -1.14
C ASP A 203 15.27 12.79 -2.52
N TYR A 204 13.97 12.95 -2.61
CA TYR A 204 13.33 13.41 -3.84
C TYR A 204 13.23 14.94 -3.85
N SER A 205 13.93 15.57 -4.79
CA SER A 205 13.89 17.03 -4.99
C SER A 205 12.48 17.58 -5.22
N TRP A 206 11.58 16.82 -5.82
CA TRP A 206 10.21 17.23 -6.06
C TRP A 206 9.35 17.29 -4.78
N LEU A 207 9.59 16.41 -3.81
CA LEU A 207 8.99 16.49 -2.48
C LEU A 207 9.45 17.76 -1.75
N HIS A 208 10.73 18.08 -1.83
CA HIS A 208 11.28 19.30 -1.24
C HIS A 208 10.75 20.58 -1.91
N GLN A 209 10.67 20.61 -3.23
CA GLN A 209 10.18 21.78 -3.98
C GLN A 209 8.68 21.98 -3.87
N GLY A 210 7.89 20.88 -3.93
CA GLY A 210 6.43 20.96 -3.87
C GLY A 210 5.86 21.22 -2.48
N PHE A 211 6.55 20.80 -1.43
CA PHE A 211 6.05 20.88 -0.05
C PHE A 211 6.78 21.90 0.84
N SER A 212 7.79 22.59 0.34
CA SER A 212 8.41 23.71 1.07
C SER A 212 7.38 24.79 1.46
N GLY A 213 6.38 25.03 0.62
CA GLY A 213 5.24 25.90 0.92
C GLY A 213 4.31 25.35 2.01
N VAL A 214 4.11 24.04 2.08
CA VAL A 214 3.28 23.40 3.12
C VAL A 214 4.04 23.30 4.43
N ALA A 215 5.35 23.04 4.41
CA ALA A 215 6.19 23.02 5.60
C ALA A 215 6.22 24.36 6.33
N SER A 216 6.21 25.48 5.59
CA SER A 216 6.13 26.82 6.17
C SER A 216 4.83 27.08 6.93
N LEU A 217 3.73 26.39 6.58
CA LEU A 217 2.45 26.45 7.28
C LEU A 217 2.49 25.74 8.66
N PHE A 218 3.40 24.77 8.85
CA PHE A 218 3.59 24.04 10.09
C PHE A 218 4.73 24.57 10.98
N GLY A 219 5.26 25.76 10.67
CA GLY A 219 6.03 26.58 11.61
C GLY A 219 7.52 26.30 11.73
N SER A 220 8.12 25.44 10.92
CA SER A 220 9.57 25.33 10.88
C SER A 220 10.09 24.99 9.48
N ALA A 221 10.74 25.96 8.86
CA ALA A 221 11.56 25.73 7.68
C ALA A 221 12.65 24.66 7.94
N ASP A 222 13.06 24.48 9.18
CA ASP A 222 14.05 23.48 9.62
C ASP A 222 13.50 22.06 9.64
N PHE A 223 12.18 21.87 9.68
CA PHE A 223 11.55 20.56 9.67
C PHE A 223 11.79 19.81 8.34
N PHE A 224 11.99 20.55 7.25
CA PHE A 224 12.35 20.05 5.92
C PHE A 224 13.61 20.70 5.36
N SER A 225 14.28 21.62 6.11
CA SER A 225 15.51 22.24 5.66
C SER A 225 16.64 21.24 5.73
N MET A 226 16.67 20.41 4.75
CA MET A 226 17.79 19.53 4.48
C MET A 226 18.82 20.29 3.66
N ASN A 227 19.43 21.29 4.25
CA ASN A 227 20.74 21.79 3.83
C ASN A 227 21.86 20.81 4.20
N THR A 228 21.53 19.58 4.47
CA THR A 228 22.52 18.50 4.49
C THR A 228 22.83 18.17 3.05
N PRO A 229 24.11 18.16 2.64
CA PRO A 229 24.49 17.69 1.32
C PRO A 229 23.80 16.34 1.10
N SER A 230 23.37 16.09 -0.13
CA SER A 230 22.88 14.79 -0.57
C SER A 230 23.98 13.74 -0.38
N VAL A 231 24.23 13.37 0.84
CA VAL A 231 24.98 12.18 1.13
C VAL A 231 24.00 11.06 0.80
N LEU A 232 24.06 10.64 -0.47
CA LEU A 232 23.69 9.30 -0.83
C LEU A 232 24.35 8.43 0.23
N VAL A 233 23.54 7.79 1.05
CA VAL A 233 24.04 6.92 2.10
C VAL A 233 24.45 5.62 1.42
N ASP A 234 25.53 5.67 0.66
CA ASP A 234 26.11 4.54 -0.08
C ASP A 234 26.43 3.34 0.84
N GLY A 235 26.45 3.54 2.13
CA GLY A 235 26.73 2.49 3.10
C GLY A 235 25.52 1.84 3.77
N TYR A 236 24.31 2.41 3.61
CA TYR A 236 23.09 1.86 4.24
C TYR A 236 22.22 1.06 3.26
N THR A 237 22.58 1.08 2.00
CA THR A 237 21.95 0.33 0.93
C THR A 237 22.50 -1.07 0.91
N GLY A 238 22.01 -1.89 1.79
CA GLY A 238 22.48 -3.25 1.92
C GLY A 238 21.41 -4.26 1.54
N ALA A 239 21.88 -5.48 1.34
CA ALA A 239 21.04 -6.65 1.10
C ALA A 239 19.94 -6.77 2.16
N THR A 240 18.74 -7.14 1.72
CA THR A 240 17.63 -7.44 2.64
C THR A 240 18.01 -8.60 3.56
N PRO A 241 17.35 -8.77 4.73
CA PRO A 241 17.59 -9.92 5.60
C PRO A 241 17.48 -11.26 4.87
N LEU A 242 16.57 -11.34 3.89
CA LEU A 242 16.37 -12.55 3.10
C LEU A 242 17.53 -12.81 2.14
N SER A 243 18.07 -11.77 1.50
CA SER A 243 19.26 -11.88 0.64
C SER A 243 20.49 -12.30 1.44
N LEU A 244 20.71 -11.71 2.62
CA LEU A 244 21.79 -12.11 3.53
C LEU A 244 21.65 -13.56 4.00
N ALA A 245 20.44 -13.98 4.32
CA ALA A 245 20.17 -15.36 4.73
C ALA A 245 20.45 -16.36 3.59
N ALA A 246 20.14 -15.99 2.34
CA ALA A 246 20.41 -16.80 1.17
C ALA A 246 21.92 -16.98 0.90
N GLN A 247 22.74 -16.00 1.26
CA GLN A 247 24.20 -16.03 1.08
C GLN A 247 24.95 -16.83 2.15
N GLY A 248 24.47 -16.86 3.39
CA GLY A 248 25.20 -17.50 4.48
C GLY A 248 24.37 -17.81 5.72
N GLY A 249 23.07 -17.97 5.55
CA GLY A 249 22.17 -18.35 6.62
C GLY A 249 21.90 -17.23 7.64
N TRP A 250 21.29 -17.62 8.75
CA TRP A 250 20.88 -16.71 9.82
C TRP A 250 22.06 -15.98 10.50
N GLU A 251 23.22 -16.60 10.52
CA GLU A 251 24.44 -16.01 11.09
C GLU A 251 24.86 -14.75 10.35
N ASN A 252 24.79 -14.74 9.02
CA ASN A 252 25.09 -13.56 8.20
C ASN A 252 24.12 -12.42 8.48
N VAL A 253 22.83 -12.71 8.70
CA VAL A 253 21.82 -11.69 9.02
C VAL A 253 22.15 -11.01 10.34
N GLN A 254 22.56 -11.79 11.35
CA GLN A 254 22.89 -11.25 12.67
C GLN A 254 24.25 -10.54 12.70
N ALA A 255 25.20 -10.99 11.90
CA ALA A 255 26.52 -10.38 11.80
C ALA A 255 26.53 -9.07 10.99
N TYR A 256 25.45 -8.79 10.26
CA TYR A 256 25.38 -7.59 9.40
C TYR A 256 25.36 -6.32 10.25
N THR A 257 26.32 -5.45 10.00
CA THR A 257 26.48 -4.18 10.71
C THR A 257 26.61 -3.03 9.72
N VAL A 258 26.05 -1.90 10.06
CA VAL A 258 26.17 -0.64 9.32
C VAL A 258 26.82 0.41 10.19
N SER A 259 27.78 1.15 9.65
CA SER A 259 28.44 2.25 10.36
C SER A 259 27.82 3.57 9.90
N ILE A 260 27.21 4.29 10.84
CA ILE A 260 26.65 5.64 10.63
C ILE A 260 27.36 6.58 11.61
N GLU A 261 27.97 7.64 11.12
CA GLU A 261 28.73 8.62 11.92
C GLU A 261 29.76 8.01 12.88
N GLY A 262 30.36 6.87 12.49
CA GLY A 262 31.37 6.18 13.31
C GLY A 262 30.79 5.28 14.41
N GLN A 263 29.47 5.17 14.52
CA GLN A 263 28.81 4.20 15.39
C GLN A 263 28.38 2.97 14.58
N VAL A 264 28.57 1.79 15.15
CA VAL A 264 28.22 0.52 14.52
C VAL A 264 26.83 0.10 15.00
N TYR A 265 25.92 -0.07 14.07
CA TYR A 265 24.54 -0.50 14.32
C TYR A 265 24.29 -1.89 13.73
N GLN A 266 23.46 -2.67 14.41
CA GLN A 266 22.93 -3.94 13.90
C GLN A 266 21.48 -3.78 13.47
N PRO A 267 21.21 -3.41 12.20
CA PRO A 267 19.85 -3.13 11.74
C PRO A 267 18.96 -4.36 11.83
N TYR A 268 19.50 -5.56 11.65
CA TYR A 268 18.74 -6.80 11.58
C TYR A 268 18.78 -7.62 12.88
N SER A 269 18.81 -6.95 14.02
CA SER A 269 18.61 -7.64 15.30
C SER A 269 17.20 -8.27 15.34
N THR A 270 17.05 -9.36 16.09
CA THR A 270 15.75 -10.06 16.24
C THR A 270 14.64 -9.10 16.71
N SER A 271 14.96 -8.16 17.60
CA SER A 271 14.03 -7.14 18.05
C SER A 271 13.55 -6.25 16.90
N ASN A 272 14.48 -5.71 16.11
CA ASN A 272 14.14 -4.83 14.97
C ASN A 272 13.32 -5.57 13.93
N LEU A 273 13.61 -6.85 13.65
CA LEU A 273 12.86 -7.68 12.74
C LEU A 273 11.42 -7.92 13.19
N ILE A 274 11.17 -8.08 14.50
CA ILE A 274 9.83 -8.29 15.05
C ILE A 274 9.02 -6.98 15.05
N TRP A 275 9.61 -5.90 15.55
CA TRP A 275 8.94 -4.61 15.61
C TRP A 275 8.76 -3.95 14.24
N GLY A 276 9.60 -4.30 13.27
CA GLY A 276 9.52 -3.75 11.93
C GLY A 276 10.40 -2.53 11.71
N ASN A 277 11.44 -2.36 12.51
CA ASN A 277 12.44 -1.30 12.34
C ASN A 277 13.56 -1.75 11.39
N VAL A 278 13.15 -2.11 10.16
CA VAL A 278 14.04 -2.62 9.11
C VAL A 278 13.66 -2.03 7.76
N PRO A 279 14.61 -1.85 6.83
CA PRO A 279 14.30 -1.50 5.46
C PRO A 279 13.42 -2.58 4.81
N GLY A 280 12.42 -2.16 4.04
CA GLY A 280 11.52 -3.10 3.36
C GLY A 280 10.26 -2.42 2.83
N SER A 281 9.37 -3.18 2.22
CA SER A 281 8.07 -2.69 1.76
C SER A 281 7.15 -2.33 2.93
N VAL A 282 6.26 -1.36 2.72
CA VAL A 282 5.42 -0.78 3.79
C VAL A 282 4.61 -1.84 4.54
N GLY A 283 4.06 -2.82 3.82
CA GLY A 283 3.17 -3.83 4.40
C GLY A 283 3.86 -4.98 5.11
N GLU A 284 5.14 -5.23 4.83
CA GLU A 284 5.83 -6.42 5.33
C GLU A 284 6.70 -6.19 6.56
N VAL A 285 7.12 -4.96 6.81
CA VAL A 285 8.11 -4.65 7.85
C VAL A 285 7.63 -5.02 9.25
N SER A 286 6.40 -4.70 9.61
CA SER A 286 5.87 -4.93 10.96
C SER A 286 5.18 -6.29 11.11
N LYS A 287 5.89 -7.25 11.71
CA LYS A 287 5.30 -8.57 12.03
C LYS A 287 4.13 -8.45 13.01
N ILE A 288 4.25 -7.54 13.97
CA ILE A 288 3.19 -7.28 14.97
C ILE A 288 1.95 -6.71 14.28
N GLY A 289 2.11 -5.72 13.39
CA GLY A 289 1.00 -5.15 12.63
C GLY A 289 0.27 -6.21 11.79
N VAL A 290 1.02 -7.09 11.12
CA VAL A 290 0.46 -8.19 10.32
C VAL A 290 -0.28 -9.21 11.19
N ILE A 291 0.30 -9.61 12.35
CA ILE A 291 -0.35 -10.56 13.26
C ILE A 291 -1.64 -9.99 13.83
N LEU A 292 -1.65 -8.73 14.25
CA LEU A 292 -2.88 -8.10 14.78
C LEU A 292 -3.96 -7.96 13.70
N GLY A 293 -3.57 -7.62 12.46
CA GLY A 293 -4.49 -7.64 11.32
C GLY A 293 -5.06 -9.03 11.04
N ALA A 294 -4.22 -10.06 11.07
CA ALA A 294 -4.65 -11.44 10.89
C ALA A 294 -5.62 -11.89 12.00
N LEU A 295 -5.33 -11.56 13.26
CA LEU A 295 -6.24 -11.81 14.37
C LEU A 295 -7.59 -11.11 14.19
N MET A 296 -7.59 -9.85 13.76
CA MET A 296 -8.83 -9.12 13.45
C MET A 296 -9.67 -9.87 12.39
N LEU A 297 -9.05 -10.35 11.32
CA LEU A 297 -9.75 -11.10 10.27
C LEU A 297 -10.29 -12.44 10.78
N VAL A 298 -9.60 -13.12 11.69
CA VAL A 298 -10.07 -14.36 12.31
C VAL A 298 -11.25 -14.09 13.25
N PHE A 299 -11.17 -13.04 14.10
CA PHE A 299 -12.26 -12.68 15.02
C PHE A 299 -13.52 -12.24 14.28
N THR A 300 -13.38 -11.54 13.16
CA THR A 300 -14.51 -11.14 12.32
C THR A 300 -15.04 -12.28 11.43
N LYS A 301 -14.43 -13.45 11.48
CA LYS A 301 -14.76 -14.65 10.67
C LYS A 301 -14.63 -14.45 9.15
N ILE A 302 -13.93 -13.40 8.71
CA ILE A 302 -13.63 -13.15 7.31
C ILE A 302 -12.44 -13.99 6.88
N GLY A 303 -11.40 -14.06 7.72
CA GLY A 303 -10.23 -14.90 7.49
C GLY A 303 -10.38 -16.29 8.11
N SER A 304 -9.96 -17.32 7.35
CA SER A 304 -9.91 -18.69 7.87
C SER A 304 -8.61 -18.92 8.63
N TRP A 305 -8.68 -19.13 9.94
CA TRP A 305 -7.52 -19.47 10.76
C TRP A 305 -6.81 -20.75 10.29
N ARG A 306 -7.56 -21.71 9.73
CA ARG A 306 -7.00 -22.97 9.21
C ARG A 306 -6.05 -22.72 8.05
N ILE A 307 -6.44 -21.84 7.10
CA ILE A 307 -5.60 -21.46 5.96
C ILE A 307 -4.35 -20.72 6.45
N MET A 308 -4.51 -19.77 7.37
CA MET A 308 -3.37 -19.00 7.90
C MET A 308 -2.35 -19.90 8.60
N VAL A 309 -2.82 -20.80 9.47
CA VAL A 309 -1.93 -21.73 10.19
C VAL A 309 -1.28 -22.72 9.23
N SER A 310 -2.02 -23.28 8.26
CA SER A 310 -1.43 -24.22 7.30
C SER A 310 -0.36 -23.56 6.42
N MET A 311 -0.53 -22.30 6.05
CA MET A 311 0.53 -21.56 5.31
C MET A 311 1.79 -21.36 6.15
N VAL A 312 1.65 -20.98 7.42
CA VAL A 312 2.80 -20.81 8.32
C VAL A 312 3.52 -22.16 8.51
N LEU A 313 2.77 -23.24 8.76
CA LEU A 313 3.37 -24.57 8.92
C LEU A 313 4.03 -25.09 7.64
N GLY A 314 3.50 -24.71 6.47
CA GLY A 314 4.10 -25.09 5.18
C GLY A 314 5.34 -24.27 4.80
N ALA A 315 5.53 -23.11 5.43
CA ALA A 315 6.70 -22.26 5.24
C ALA A 315 7.87 -22.60 6.20
N MET A 316 7.59 -23.33 7.28
CA MET A 316 8.59 -23.82 8.25
C MET A 316 9.22 -25.13 7.79
#